data_1aa40c4b31925bf8e6dc92105048e754
#
_entry.id   1aa40c4b31925bf8e6dc92105048e754
#
_cell.length_a   1.000
_cell.length_b   1.000
_cell.length_c   1.000
_cell.angle_alpha   90.00
_cell.angle_beta   90.00
_cell.angle_gamma   90.00
#
_symmetry.space_group_name_H-M   'P 1'
#
loop_
_entity.id
_entity.type
_entity.pdbx_description
1 polymer ?
#
loop_
_entity_poly.entity_id
_entity_poly.type
_entity_poly.pdbx_seq_one_letter_code
_entity_poly.pdbx_strand_id
1 'polypeptide(L)'
;MKRQLLALVLLGVLTVSTGCTGLFGPGQVDEERLSQEFRYDWDTDRKVTINVTGEQYHAVYDLQNRSRLVVNTRDFTGDQPLSVAALKYRYPNGTVTKIPASQVEKKQEKTVISLPARKGKVAFSAPAGGKQVRVPTFVDGSYEVILPQNMRVGVPVLSQVRPGADEQRIENGRVHLLWEDVEADSVSVSYYLARDLWIFGGVLALFLLVGIGGAAYYVLQIRQLEQRREETGLDMGDGSG
;
A
#
# COMPACT_ATOMS: atom_id res chain seq x y z
N MET A 1 27.08 36.34 37.03
CA MET A 1 27.94 35.47 36.20
C MET A 1 27.29 34.15 35.82
N LYS A 2 26.68 33.35 36.71
CA LYS A 2 26.07 32.04 36.33
C LYS A 2 24.89 32.11 35.34
N ARG A 3 24.06 33.17 35.40
CA ARG A 3 22.92 33.37 34.49
C ARG A 3 23.34 33.74 33.05
N GLN A 4 24.44 34.48 32.91
CA GLN A 4 24.98 34.86 31.60
C GLN A 4 25.66 33.69 30.90
N LEU A 5 26.32 32.81 31.68
CA LEU A 5 26.89 31.55 31.15
C LEU A 5 25.84 30.58 30.68
N LEU A 6 24.71 30.45 31.40
CA LEU A 6 23.57 29.63 30.99
C LEU A 6 22.91 30.15 29.72
N ALA A 7 22.77 31.46 29.54
CA ALA A 7 22.23 32.07 28.33
C ALA A 7 23.14 31.85 27.10
N LEU A 8 24.48 31.93 27.31
CA LEU A 8 25.45 31.65 26.24
C LEU A 8 25.48 30.17 25.84
N VAL A 9 25.33 29.25 26.78
CA VAL A 9 25.25 27.81 26.51
C VAL A 9 23.93 27.46 25.77
N LEU A 10 22.80 28.06 26.17
CA LEU A 10 21.52 27.90 25.49
C LEU A 10 21.55 28.47 24.05
N LEU A 11 22.19 29.61 23.85
CA LEU A 11 22.37 30.19 22.51
C LEU A 11 23.30 29.34 21.65
N GLY A 12 24.36 28.75 22.23
CA GLY A 12 25.27 27.84 21.53
C GLY A 12 24.61 26.52 21.12
N VAL A 13 23.67 25.97 21.91
CA VAL A 13 22.91 24.76 21.57
C VAL A 13 21.88 25.02 20.46
N LEU A 14 21.29 26.23 20.44
CA LEU A 14 20.36 26.63 19.36
C LEU A 14 21.04 26.84 18.00
N THR A 15 22.30 27.19 17.96
CA THR A 15 23.03 27.39 16.69
C THR A 15 23.57 26.10 16.08
N VAL A 16 23.68 25.02 16.84
CA VAL A 16 24.13 23.71 16.32
C VAL A 16 22.99 22.94 15.66
N SER A 17 21.72 23.30 15.91
CA SER A 17 20.56 22.64 15.32
C SER A 17 20.12 23.18 13.93
N THR A 18 20.83 24.18 13.38
CA THR A 18 20.52 24.75 12.05
C THR A 18 21.23 24.06 10.89
N GLY A 19 21.57 22.78 11.05
CA GLY A 19 22.19 21.94 10.01
C GLY A 19 21.23 21.26 9.03
N CYS A 20 19.94 21.66 8.94
CA CYS A 20 19.00 21.14 7.95
C CYS A 20 18.61 22.22 6.92
N THR A 21 19.53 22.61 6.04
CA THR A 21 19.24 23.43 4.85
C THR A 21 18.70 22.59 3.70
N GLY A 22 17.75 21.69 3.99
CA GLY A 22 17.06 20.88 2.97
C GLY A 22 15.58 21.22 2.82
N LEU A 23 15.12 22.38 3.35
CA LEU A 23 13.69 22.61 3.57
C LEU A 23 12.88 23.11 2.34
N PHE A 24 13.49 23.56 1.24
CA PHE A 24 12.74 24.12 0.11
C PHE A 24 13.43 23.98 -1.28
N GLY A 25 14.30 22.98 -1.47
CA GLY A 25 14.84 22.68 -2.81
C GLY A 25 14.27 21.38 -3.37
N PRO A 26 14.26 21.17 -4.71
CA PRO A 26 14.01 19.85 -5.27
C PRO A 26 15.02 18.89 -4.64
N GLY A 27 14.53 17.90 -3.88
CA GLY A 27 15.38 17.01 -3.09
C GLY A 27 16.43 16.38 -3.99
N GLN A 28 17.68 16.36 -3.50
CA GLN A 28 18.77 15.74 -4.26
C GLN A 28 18.42 14.28 -4.57
N VAL A 29 18.80 13.86 -5.76
CA VAL A 29 18.67 12.47 -6.17
C VAL A 29 19.70 11.67 -5.38
N ASP A 30 19.24 10.68 -4.64
CA ASP A 30 20.10 9.80 -3.85
C ASP A 30 20.78 8.77 -4.78
N GLU A 31 22.03 9.05 -5.12
CA GLU A 31 22.82 8.24 -6.03
C GLU A 31 23.10 6.84 -5.46
N GLU A 32 23.27 6.72 -4.15
CA GLU A 32 23.50 5.44 -3.48
C GLU A 32 22.25 4.53 -3.62
N ARG A 33 21.07 5.10 -3.44
CA ARG A 33 19.80 4.38 -3.64
C ARG A 33 19.58 3.97 -5.09
N LEU A 34 19.85 4.86 -6.04
CA LEU A 34 19.71 4.54 -7.47
C LEU A 34 20.67 3.44 -7.92
N SER A 35 21.88 3.40 -7.36
CA SER A 35 22.91 2.44 -7.71
C SER A 35 22.82 1.11 -6.97
N GLN A 36 21.85 0.94 -6.05
CA GLN A 36 21.64 -0.32 -5.33
C GLN A 36 21.56 -1.51 -6.27
N GLU A 37 22.14 -2.62 -5.83
CA GLU A 37 22.06 -3.85 -6.61
C GLU A 37 20.73 -4.57 -6.33
N PHE A 38 19.98 -4.80 -7.40
CA PHE A 38 18.80 -5.65 -7.39
C PHE A 38 18.72 -6.44 -8.69
N ARG A 39 18.29 -7.69 -8.61
CA ARG A 39 18.10 -8.56 -9.78
C ARG A 39 16.64 -8.57 -10.18
N TYR A 40 16.33 -7.87 -11.27
CA TYR A 40 14.98 -7.85 -11.83
C TYR A 40 14.73 -9.09 -12.70
N ASP A 41 13.50 -9.58 -12.67
CA ASP A 41 12.99 -10.48 -13.70
C ASP A 41 12.60 -9.65 -14.91
N TRP A 42 13.35 -9.79 -15.98
CA TRP A 42 13.15 -9.04 -17.21
C TRP A 42 12.25 -9.74 -18.22
N ASP A 43 11.98 -11.03 -18.02
CA ASP A 43 11.20 -11.86 -18.93
C ASP A 43 9.74 -11.83 -18.49
N THR A 44 9.10 -10.72 -18.81
CA THR A 44 7.72 -10.39 -18.44
C THR A 44 6.83 -10.42 -19.68
N ASP A 45 5.65 -11.03 -19.57
CA ASP A 45 4.67 -11.16 -20.65
C ASP A 45 3.79 -9.91 -20.80
N ARG A 46 3.75 -9.06 -19.77
CA ARG A 46 2.96 -7.84 -19.73
C ARG A 46 3.82 -6.61 -19.95
N LYS A 47 3.20 -5.54 -20.41
CA LYS A 47 3.86 -4.26 -20.64
C LYS A 47 4.44 -3.66 -19.36
N VAL A 48 3.75 -3.91 -18.26
CA VAL A 48 4.19 -3.51 -16.91
C VAL A 48 3.99 -4.66 -15.95
N THR A 49 5.07 -5.08 -15.29
CA THR A 49 5.02 -6.10 -14.24
C THR A 49 5.55 -5.52 -12.93
N ILE A 50 4.77 -5.68 -11.87
CA ILE A 50 5.01 -5.13 -10.55
C ILE A 50 5.05 -6.26 -9.54
N ASN A 51 6.23 -6.52 -9.00
CA ASN A 51 6.45 -7.54 -7.99
C ASN A 51 6.51 -6.88 -6.60
N VAL A 52 5.51 -7.13 -5.75
CA VAL A 52 5.44 -6.56 -4.40
C VAL A 52 6.15 -7.47 -3.41
N THR A 53 7.07 -6.89 -2.62
CA THR A 53 7.86 -7.60 -1.62
C THR A 53 7.84 -6.82 -0.30
N GLY A 54 6.79 -7.02 0.50
CA GLY A 54 6.67 -6.33 1.80
C GLY A 54 6.53 -4.82 1.67
N GLU A 55 7.57 -4.06 2.04
CA GLU A 55 7.54 -2.59 2.06
C GLU A 55 7.95 -1.93 0.73
N GLN A 56 8.32 -2.73 -0.26
CA GLN A 56 8.74 -2.25 -1.57
C GLN A 56 8.02 -3.00 -2.68
N TYR A 57 7.96 -2.37 -3.84
CA TYR A 57 7.66 -3.07 -5.08
C TYR A 57 8.78 -2.87 -6.09
N HIS A 58 8.93 -3.85 -6.95
CA HIS A 58 9.91 -3.87 -8.04
C HIS A 58 9.13 -3.86 -9.35
N ALA A 59 9.31 -2.82 -10.14
CA ALA A 59 8.55 -2.62 -11.37
C ALA A 59 9.45 -2.77 -12.58
N VAL A 60 8.92 -3.42 -13.62
CA VAL A 60 9.54 -3.54 -14.94
C VAL A 60 8.55 -3.00 -15.96
N TYR A 61 8.99 -2.00 -16.74
CA TYR A 61 8.21 -1.33 -17.78
C TYR A 61 8.82 -1.63 -19.14
N ASP A 62 8.06 -2.20 -20.07
CA ASP A 62 8.43 -2.30 -21.48
C ASP A 62 8.07 -1.01 -22.19
N LEU A 63 9.06 -0.30 -22.66
CA LEU A 63 8.92 1.03 -23.23
C LEU A 63 9.17 1.00 -24.75
N GLN A 64 8.22 1.57 -25.48
CA GLN A 64 8.29 1.73 -26.92
C GLN A 64 8.23 3.23 -27.27
N ASN A 65 9.22 3.67 -28.04
CA ASN A 65 9.29 5.05 -28.57
C ASN A 65 9.24 6.17 -27.51
N ARG A 66 9.82 5.93 -26.33
CA ARG A 66 9.93 6.93 -25.25
C ARG A 66 11.39 7.24 -24.94
N SER A 67 11.73 8.52 -24.80
CA SER A 67 13.06 8.97 -24.37
C SER A 67 13.11 9.33 -22.89
N ARG A 68 11.95 9.45 -22.24
CA ARG A 68 11.81 9.80 -20.82
C ARG A 68 10.71 8.97 -20.18
N LEU A 69 10.89 8.64 -18.91
CA LEU A 69 9.84 8.13 -18.04
C LEU A 69 9.60 9.15 -16.92
N VAL A 70 8.36 9.60 -16.79
CA VAL A 70 7.94 10.51 -15.71
C VAL A 70 7.20 9.68 -14.68
N VAL A 71 7.69 9.70 -13.45
CA VAL A 71 7.12 8.94 -12.35
C VAL A 71 6.77 9.86 -11.17
N ASN A 72 5.59 9.69 -10.63
CA ASN A 72 5.10 10.40 -9.46
C ASN A 72 4.30 9.46 -8.57
N THR A 73 4.01 9.89 -7.38
CA THR A 73 3.01 9.27 -6.51
C THR A 73 2.04 10.36 -6.08
N ARG A 74 0.86 9.98 -5.62
CA ARG A 74 -0.13 10.93 -5.12
C ARG A 74 -0.50 10.57 -3.71
N ASP A 75 -0.43 11.56 -2.83
CA ASP A 75 -0.93 11.49 -1.47
C ASP A 75 -2.05 12.52 -1.25
N PHE A 76 -2.45 12.75 0.01
CA PHE A 76 -3.49 13.73 0.36
C PHE A 76 -3.05 15.18 0.14
N THR A 77 -1.75 15.45 -0.06
CA THR A 77 -1.21 16.79 -0.33
C THR A 77 -1.07 17.09 -1.82
N GLY A 78 -1.23 16.08 -2.69
CA GLY A 78 -1.14 16.19 -4.14
C GLY A 78 -0.09 15.26 -4.76
N ASP A 79 0.38 15.60 -5.94
CA ASP A 79 1.39 14.85 -6.65
C ASP A 79 2.77 15.07 -6.00
N GLN A 80 3.48 13.98 -5.78
CA GLN A 80 4.81 13.94 -5.16
C GLN A 80 5.78 13.18 -6.06
N PRO A 81 7.08 13.52 -6.04
CA PRO A 81 8.09 12.77 -6.76
C PRO A 81 8.22 11.36 -6.19
N LEU A 82 8.07 10.34 -7.04
CA LEU A 82 8.30 8.97 -6.62
C LEU A 82 9.79 8.76 -6.30
N SER A 83 10.08 8.23 -5.13
CA SER A 83 11.43 7.83 -4.74
C SER A 83 11.75 6.49 -5.37
N VAL A 84 12.69 6.48 -6.32
CA VAL A 84 13.14 5.28 -7.03
C VAL A 84 14.51 4.82 -6.52
N ALA A 85 14.74 3.50 -6.54
CA ALA A 85 15.97 2.84 -6.14
C ALA A 85 16.33 1.75 -7.16
N ALA A 86 17.58 1.30 -7.18
CA ALA A 86 18.08 0.21 -8.02
C ALA A 86 17.70 0.36 -9.50
N LEU A 87 17.83 1.58 -10.04
CA LEU A 87 17.34 1.95 -11.36
C LEU A 87 18.22 1.37 -12.48
N LYS A 88 17.64 0.52 -13.33
CA LYS A 88 18.32 -0.17 -14.42
C LYS A 88 17.54 -0.08 -15.72
N TYR A 89 18.25 -0.21 -16.81
CA TYR A 89 17.73 -0.26 -18.17
C TYR A 89 18.23 -1.50 -18.90
N ARG A 90 17.33 -2.24 -19.56
CA ARG A 90 17.68 -3.36 -20.45
C ARG A 90 17.41 -2.97 -21.89
N TYR A 91 18.45 -3.01 -22.71
CA TYR A 91 18.35 -2.81 -24.16
C TYR A 91 17.69 -4.00 -24.85
N PRO A 92 17.19 -3.84 -26.10
CA PRO A 92 16.59 -4.94 -26.86
C PRO A 92 17.56 -6.11 -27.12
N ASN A 93 18.85 -5.86 -27.11
CA ASN A 93 19.91 -6.90 -27.27
C ASN A 93 20.17 -7.67 -25.97
N GLY A 94 19.43 -7.38 -24.88
CA GLY A 94 19.58 -8.03 -23.59
C GLY A 94 20.60 -7.39 -22.65
N THR A 95 21.41 -6.43 -23.09
CA THR A 95 22.38 -5.73 -22.25
C THR A 95 21.67 -4.91 -21.18
N VAL A 96 22.09 -5.07 -19.92
CA VAL A 96 21.55 -4.32 -18.78
C VAL A 96 22.57 -3.28 -18.31
N THR A 97 22.13 -2.04 -18.11
CA THR A 97 22.94 -0.95 -17.58
C THR A 97 22.23 -0.24 -16.43
N LYS A 98 22.99 0.36 -15.53
CA LYS A 98 22.45 1.29 -14.51
C LYS A 98 22.19 2.64 -15.16
N ILE A 99 21.12 3.31 -14.76
CA ILE A 99 20.86 4.70 -15.14
C ILE A 99 21.48 5.58 -14.03
N PRO A 100 22.47 6.42 -14.36
CA PRO A 100 23.15 7.25 -13.38
C PRO A 100 22.25 8.40 -12.87
N ALA A 101 22.56 8.92 -11.69
CA ALA A 101 21.80 10.03 -11.07
C ALA A 101 21.74 11.27 -11.97
N SER A 102 22.75 11.51 -12.82
CA SER A 102 22.76 12.61 -13.79
C SER A 102 21.65 12.54 -14.84
N GLN A 103 21.03 11.37 -15.03
CA GLN A 103 19.88 11.16 -15.92
C GLN A 103 18.53 11.17 -15.18
N VAL A 104 18.54 11.44 -13.87
CA VAL A 104 17.34 11.48 -13.02
C VAL A 104 17.19 12.88 -12.45
N GLU A 105 16.06 13.52 -12.73
CA GLU A 105 15.72 14.85 -12.23
C GLU A 105 14.53 14.75 -11.28
N LYS A 106 14.72 15.10 -10.02
CA LYS A 106 13.64 15.15 -9.04
C LYS A 106 13.07 16.57 -8.98
N LYS A 107 11.79 16.72 -9.37
CA LYS A 107 11.01 17.96 -9.30
C LYS A 107 10.06 17.91 -8.11
N GLN A 108 9.35 18.98 -7.82
CA GLN A 108 8.42 19.07 -6.69
C GLN A 108 7.33 17.98 -6.73
N GLU A 109 6.78 17.70 -7.92
CA GLU A 109 5.63 16.80 -8.09
C GLU A 109 5.96 15.50 -8.80
N LYS A 110 7.17 15.34 -9.34
CA LYS A 110 7.54 14.21 -10.20
C LYS A 110 9.03 13.96 -10.26
N THR A 111 9.39 12.72 -10.51
CA THR A 111 10.76 12.33 -10.88
C THR A 111 10.79 12.05 -12.38
N VAL A 112 11.72 12.67 -13.10
CA VAL A 112 11.92 12.49 -14.54
C VAL A 112 13.18 11.66 -14.77
N ILE A 113 13.04 10.55 -15.44
CA ILE A 113 14.12 9.63 -15.77
C ILE A 113 14.39 9.73 -17.28
N SER A 114 15.57 10.19 -17.66
CA SER A 114 16.03 10.19 -19.05
C SER A 114 16.52 8.80 -19.42
N LEU A 115 15.97 8.23 -20.49
CA LEU A 115 16.25 6.86 -20.89
C LEU A 115 17.43 6.80 -21.87
N PRO A 116 18.32 5.79 -21.76
CA PRO A 116 19.45 5.66 -22.67
C PRO A 116 19.06 5.38 -24.13
N ALA A 117 17.89 4.79 -24.35
CA ALA A 117 17.36 4.52 -25.69
C ALA A 117 15.82 4.62 -25.69
N ARG A 118 15.23 4.74 -26.88
CA ARG A 118 13.77 4.88 -27.06
C ARG A 118 13.00 3.56 -26.93
N LYS A 119 13.69 2.43 -27.05
CA LYS A 119 13.08 1.09 -26.99
C LYS A 119 13.87 0.20 -26.05
N GLY A 120 13.22 -0.41 -25.09
CA GLY A 120 13.81 -1.30 -24.12
C GLY A 120 12.96 -1.41 -22.85
N LYS A 121 13.50 -2.06 -21.84
CA LYS A 121 12.81 -2.18 -20.54
C LYS A 121 13.52 -1.35 -19.48
N VAL A 122 12.78 -0.61 -18.67
CA VAL A 122 13.27 0.08 -17.48
C VAL A 122 12.76 -0.62 -16.23
N ALA A 123 13.62 -0.78 -15.24
CA ALA A 123 13.23 -1.35 -13.96
C ALA A 123 13.72 -0.49 -12.79
N PHE A 124 12.90 -0.38 -11.77
CA PHE A 124 13.24 0.28 -10.51
C PHE A 124 12.46 -0.32 -9.35
N SER A 125 12.95 -0.05 -8.14
CA SER A 125 12.28 -0.35 -6.90
C SER A 125 11.72 0.93 -6.30
N ALA A 126 10.52 0.85 -5.68
CA ALA A 126 9.91 1.97 -5.00
C ALA A 126 9.16 1.51 -3.74
N PRO A 127 8.87 2.41 -2.79
CA PRO A 127 8.16 2.07 -1.57
C PRO A 127 6.74 1.57 -1.84
N ALA A 128 6.32 0.55 -1.10
CA ALA A 128 4.94 0.11 -0.96
C ALA A 128 4.42 0.43 0.44
N GLY A 129 3.12 0.60 0.59
CA GLY A 129 2.49 0.99 1.86
C GLY A 129 2.14 -0.19 2.78
N GLY A 130 3.06 -1.10 3.07
CA GLY A 130 2.79 -2.25 3.94
C GLY A 130 1.82 -3.27 3.33
N LYS A 131 0.54 -3.27 3.72
CA LYS A 131 -0.51 -4.14 3.14
C LYS A 131 -1.28 -3.48 1.98
N GLN A 132 -0.72 -2.44 1.41
CA GLN A 132 -1.26 -1.74 0.25
C GLN A 132 -0.14 -1.34 -0.70
N VAL A 133 -0.38 -1.50 -1.98
CA VAL A 133 0.46 -0.93 -3.02
C VAL A 133 -0.39 -0.05 -3.92
N ARG A 134 0.12 1.15 -4.20
CA ARG A 134 -0.43 2.04 -5.23
C ARG A 134 0.65 2.30 -6.26
N VAL A 135 0.37 1.94 -7.47
CA VAL A 135 1.27 2.15 -8.60
C VAL A 135 0.59 3.06 -9.60
N PRO A 136 1.10 4.27 -9.81
CA PRO A 136 0.61 5.14 -10.87
C PRO A 136 0.84 4.52 -12.25
N THR A 137 -0.10 4.73 -13.16
CA THR A 137 -0.02 4.23 -14.53
C THR A 137 0.72 5.22 -15.41
N PHE A 138 2.03 5.00 -15.56
CA PHE A 138 2.88 5.87 -16.40
C PHE A 138 2.90 5.45 -17.87
N VAL A 139 2.45 4.25 -18.15
CA VAL A 139 2.46 3.60 -19.47
C VAL A 139 1.14 2.89 -19.66
N ASP A 140 0.42 3.22 -20.72
CA ASP A 140 -0.84 2.55 -21.07
C ASP A 140 -0.60 1.12 -21.54
N GLY A 141 -1.53 0.22 -21.27
CA GLY A 141 -1.54 -1.17 -21.71
C GLY A 141 -1.66 -2.18 -20.58
N SER A 142 -1.14 -3.38 -20.81
CA SER A 142 -1.32 -4.51 -19.90
C SER A 142 -0.44 -4.42 -18.66
N TYR A 143 -1.05 -4.74 -17.52
CA TYR A 143 -0.40 -4.72 -16.20
C TYR A 143 -0.53 -6.08 -15.52
N GLU A 144 0.50 -6.40 -14.74
CA GLU A 144 0.47 -7.50 -13.80
C GLU A 144 1.01 -7.04 -12.44
N VAL A 145 0.26 -7.30 -11.37
CA VAL A 145 0.71 -7.08 -9.99
C VAL A 145 0.79 -8.42 -9.28
N ILE A 146 1.99 -8.75 -8.82
CA ILE A 146 2.29 -10.00 -8.12
C ILE A 146 2.44 -9.68 -6.63
N LEU A 147 1.54 -10.21 -5.81
CA LEU A 147 1.54 -9.97 -4.37
C LEU A 147 2.57 -10.83 -3.64
N PRO A 148 2.99 -10.45 -2.42
CA PRO A 148 3.84 -11.30 -1.58
C PRO A 148 3.20 -12.66 -1.28
N GLN A 149 4.01 -13.63 -0.86
CA GLN A 149 3.52 -14.95 -0.48
C GLN A 149 2.48 -14.88 0.65
N ASN A 150 1.49 -15.78 0.61
CA ASN A 150 0.42 -15.90 1.59
C ASN A 150 -0.50 -14.67 1.70
N MET A 151 -0.34 -13.68 0.83
CA MET A 151 -1.29 -12.57 0.73
C MET A 151 -2.49 -12.98 -0.13
N ARG A 152 -3.65 -12.39 0.18
CA ARG A 152 -4.93 -12.66 -0.51
C ARG A 152 -5.68 -11.35 -0.72
N VAL A 153 -6.53 -11.37 -1.74
CA VAL A 153 -7.55 -10.36 -2.04
C VAL A 153 -8.91 -11.05 -2.16
N GLY A 154 -9.98 -10.27 -2.26
CA GLY A 154 -11.33 -10.81 -2.54
C GLY A 154 -12.33 -10.67 -1.40
N VAL A 155 -11.90 -10.34 -0.17
CA VAL A 155 -12.82 -10.00 0.93
C VAL A 155 -12.95 -8.47 1.01
N PRO A 156 -14.10 -7.87 0.66
CA PRO A 156 -14.24 -6.41 0.49
C PRO A 156 -13.87 -5.57 1.72
N VAL A 157 -14.03 -6.13 2.93
CA VAL A 157 -13.68 -5.45 4.19
C VAL A 157 -12.17 -5.46 4.45
N LEU A 158 -11.46 -6.48 3.91
CA LEU A 158 -10.04 -6.72 4.20
C LEU A 158 -9.12 -6.36 3.02
N SER A 159 -9.68 -6.23 1.81
CA SER A 159 -8.92 -5.96 0.59
C SER A 159 -9.72 -5.20 -0.43
N GLN A 160 -9.00 -4.48 -1.30
CA GLN A 160 -9.58 -3.71 -2.38
C GLN A 160 -8.61 -3.70 -3.57
N VAL A 161 -9.15 -3.94 -4.77
CA VAL A 161 -8.42 -3.85 -6.04
C VAL A 161 -9.11 -2.79 -6.91
N ARG A 162 -8.39 -1.74 -7.27
CA ARG A 162 -8.88 -0.63 -8.09
C ARG A 162 -7.87 -0.24 -9.16
N PRO A 163 -8.26 -0.21 -10.45
CA PRO A 163 -9.50 -0.77 -11.00
C PRO A 163 -9.59 -2.28 -10.74
N GLY A 164 -10.77 -2.88 -10.88
CA GLY A 164 -10.92 -4.33 -10.78
C GLY A 164 -9.99 -5.03 -11.78
N ALA A 165 -9.34 -6.11 -11.36
CA ALA A 165 -8.51 -6.91 -12.26
C ALA A 165 -9.39 -7.72 -13.21
N ASP A 166 -8.93 -7.87 -14.46
CA ASP A 166 -9.62 -8.70 -15.47
C ASP A 166 -9.47 -10.18 -15.13
N GLU A 167 -8.30 -10.56 -14.61
CA GLU A 167 -8.00 -11.93 -14.20
C GLU A 167 -7.25 -11.94 -12.86
N GLN A 168 -7.58 -12.93 -12.03
CA GLN A 168 -6.84 -13.23 -10.80
C GLN A 168 -6.46 -14.71 -10.80
N ARG A 169 -5.19 -15.00 -10.62
CA ARG A 169 -4.68 -16.38 -10.49
C ARG A 169 -3.73 -16.51 -9.31
N ILE A 170 -3.53 -17.73 -8.84
CA ILE A 170 -2.59 -18.03 -7.74
C ILE A 170 -1.53 -18.97 -8.32
N GLU A 171 -0.30 -18.49 -8.32
CA GLU A 171 0.86 -19.25 -8.76
C GLU A 171 1.93 -19.25 -7.66
N ASN A 172 2.44 -20.44 -7.34
CA ASN A 172 3.47 -20.61 -6.29
C ASN A 172 3.12 -19.94 -4.95
N GLY A 173 1.83 -19.94 -4.56
CA GLY A 173 1.33 -19.34 -3.32
C GLY A 173 1.18 -17.82 -3.36
N ARG A 174 1.45 -17.17 -4.49
CA ARG A 174 1.32 -15.75 -4.74
C ARG A 174 0.10 -15.44 -5.59
N VAL A 175 -0.55 -14.33 -5.32
CA VAL A 175 -1.67 -13.84 -6.13
C VAL A 175 -1.11 -12.97 -7.24
N HIS A 176 -1.50 -13.26 -8.47
CA HIS A 176 -1.25 -12.50 -9.68
C HIS A 176 -2.56 -11.82 -10.08
N LEU A 177 -2.54 -10.51 -10.19
CA LEU A 177 -3.63 -9.67 -10.66
C LEU A 177 -3.25 -9.12 -12.02
N LEU A 178 -4.09 -9.36 -13.02
CA LEU A 178 -3.81 -9.04 -14.40
C LEU A 178 -4.85 -8.07 -14.95
N TRP A 179 -4.39 -7.11 -15.74
CA TRP A 179 -5.19 -6.18 -16.52
C TRP A 179 -4.71 -6.24 -17.97
N GLU A 180 -5.64 -6.35 -18.91
CA GLU A 180 -5.33 -6.30 -20.34
C GLU A 180 -5.04 -4.87 -20.79
N ASP A 181 -5.80 -3.90 -20.28
CA ASP A 181 -5.57 -2.48 -20.50
C ASP A 181 -5.98 -1.67 -19.27
N VAL A 182 -5.11 -0.76 -18.83
CA VAL A 182 -5.37 0.10 -17.68
C VAL A 182 -5.52 1.54 -18.15
N GLU A 183 -6.75 2.06 -18.08
CA GLU A 183 -7.07 3.45 -18.39
C GLU A 183 -7.04 4.37 -17.16
N ALA A 184 -7.03 3.79 -15.95
CA ALA A 184 -7.01 4.53 -14.70
C ALA A 184 -5.64 5.16 -14.41
N ASP A 185 -5.61 6.30 -13.72
CA ASP A 185 -4.36 7.00 -13.34
C ASP A 185 -3.46 6.19 -12.39
N SER A 186 -3.99 5.16 -11.76
CA SER A 186 -3.22 4.29 -10.85
C SER A 186 -3.91 2.95 -10.63
N VAL A 187 -3.11 1.92 -10.42
CA VAL A 187 -3.54 0.63 -9.88
C VAL A 187 -3.29 0.62 -8.38
N SER A 188 -4.33 0.38 -7.58
CA SER A 188 -4.26 0.32 -6.13
C SER A 188 -4.75 -1.04 -5.64
N VAL A 189 -3.92 -1.74 -4.90
CA VAL A 189 -4.23 -3.07 -4.36
C VAL A 189 -3.98 -3.07 -2.86
N SER A 190 -5.05 -3.27 -2.08
CA SER A 190 -4.96 -3.60 -0.66
C SER A 190 -5.14 -5.11 -0.50
N TYR A 191 -4.35 -5.72 0.35
CA TYR A 191 -4.33 -7.16 0.55
C TYR A 191 -4.14 -7.52 2.02
N TYR A 192 -4.50 -8.75 2.38
CA TYR A 192 -4.42 -9.27 3.74
C TYR A 192 -3.69 -10.61 3.79
N LEU A 193 -3.16 -10.99 4.97
CA LEU A 193 -2.63 -12.33 5.15
C LEU A 193 -3.76 -13.36 5.19
N ALA A 194 -3.58 -14.50 4.56
CA ALA A 194 -4.57 -15.58 4.54
C ALA A 194 -5.02 -16.01 5.95
N ARG A 195 -4.10 -15.99 6.94
CA ARG A 195 -4.42 -16.31 8.35
C ARG A 195 -5.32 -15.28 9.02
N ASP A 196 -5.25 -14.01 8.61
CA ASP A 196 -6.04 -12.92 9.22
C ASP A 196 -7.55 -13.16 9.02
N LEU A 197 -7.93 -13.89 7.97
CA LEU A 197 -9.31 -14.30 7.71
C LEU A 197 -9.86 -15.22 8.81
N TRP A 198 -9.04 -16.16 9.31
CA TRP A 198 -9.44 -17.05 10.39
C TRP A 198 -9.59 -16.30 11.71
N ILE A 199 -8.71 -15.34 11.99
CA ILE A 199 -8.80 -14.49 13.19
C ILE A 199 -10.07 -13.64 13.12
N PHE A 200 -10.31 -12.99 11.98
CA PHE A 200 -11.50 -12.18 11.75
C PHE A 200 -12.78 -13.03 11.88
N GLY A 201 -12.82 -14.19 11.24
CA GLY A 201 -13.96 -15.13 11.33
C GLY A 201 -14.20 -15.61 12.76
N GLY A 202 -13.15 -15.93 13.52
CA GLY A 202 -13.25 -16.34 14.93
C GLY A 202 -13.80 -15.24 15.83
N VAL A 203 -13.34 -14.01 15.67
CA VAL A 203 -13.84 -12.84 16.41
C VAL A 203 -15.32 -12.59 16.08
N LEU A 204 -15.69 -12.63 14.81
CA LEU A 204 -17.09 -12.47 14.39
C LEU A 204 -17.99 -13.55 14.97
N ALA A 205 -17.57 -14.80 14.94
CA ALA A 205 -18.29 -15.92 15.51
C ALA A 205 -18.49 -15.75 17.04
N LEU A 206 -17.46 -15.28 17.75
CA LEU A 206 -17.56 -14.97 19.18
C LEU A 206 -18.60 -13.88 19.45
N PHE A 207 -18.60 -12.79 18.70
CA PHE A 207 -19.60 -11.73 18.86
C PHE A 207 -21.03 -12.22 18.58
N LEU A 208 -21.20 -13.06 17.57
CA LEU A 208 -22.49 -13.66 17.25
C LEU A 208 -22.97 -14.57 18.40
N LEU A 209 -22.11 -15.39 18.96
CA LEU A 209 -22.45 -16.25 20.11
C LEU A 209 -22.85 -15.42 21.34
N VAL A 210 -22.09 -14.38 21.66
CA VAL A 210 -22.41 -13.48 22.79
C VAL A 210 -23.73 -12.75 22.52
N GLY A 211 -23.96 -12.26 21.31
CA GLY A 211 -25.21 -11.59 20.93
C GLY A 211 -26.43 -12.50 21.00
N ILE A 212 -26.34 -13.70 20.46
CA ILE A 212 -27.42 -14.70 20.50
C ILE A 212 -27.69 -15.13 21.95
N GLY A 213 -26.63 -15.42 22.72
CA GLY A 213 -26.75 -15.80 24.14
C GLY A 213 -27.37 -14.70 24.98
N GLY A 214 -26.94 -13.45 24.74
CA GLY A 214 -27.57 -12.29 25.44
C GLY A 214 -29.03 -12.09 25.06
N ALA A 215 -29.37 -12.22 23.79
CA ALA A 215 -30.77 -12.13 23.34
C ALA A 215 -31.65 -13.24 23.93
N ALA A 216 -31.15 -14.48 23.90
CA ALA A 216 -31.86 -15.61 24.52
C ALA A 216 -32.05 -15.43 26.03
N TYR A 217 -31.00 -14.99 26.74
CA TYR A 217 -31.11 -14.65 28.16
C TYR A 217 -32.16 -13.58 28.43
N TYR A 218 -32.20 -12.55 27.62
CA TYR A 218 -33.13 -11.44 27.77
C TYR A 218 -34.60 -11.87 27.51
N VAL A 219 -34.80 -12.71 26.49
CA VAL A 219 -36.14 -13.28 26.20
C VAL A 219 -36.61 -14.18 27.34
N LEU A 220 -35.76 -15.00 27.90
CA LEU A 220 -36.13 -15.84 29.06
C LEU A 220 -36.47 -15.00 30.28
N GLN A 221 -35.75 -13.93 30.55
CA GLN A 221 -36.04 -13.02 31.66
C GLN A 221 -37.39 -12.31 31.51
N ILE A 222 -37.70 -11.87 30.30
CA ILE A 222 -39.00 -11.26 30.01
C ILE A 222 -40.13 -12.24 30.29
N ARG A 223 -40.05 -13.48 29.81
CA ARG A 223 -41.05 -14.52 30.04
C ARG A 223 -41.28 -14.81 31.53
N GLN A 224 -40.21 -14.87 32.34
CA GLN A 224 -40.30 -15.04 33.77
C GLN A 224 -41.03 -13.87 34.48
N LEU A 225 -40.80 -12.66 34.01
CA LEU A 225 -41.48 -11.46 34.55
C LEU A 225 -42.96 -11.43 34.16
N GLU A 226 -43.33 -11.88 32.97
CA GLU A 226 -44.72 -12.00 32.53
C GLU A 226 -45.47 -13.03 33.37
N GLN A 227 -44.88 -14.22 33.61
CA GLN A 227 -45.48 -15.26 34.49
C GLN A 227 -45.71 -14.74 35.91
N ARG A 228 -44.78 -14.03 36.53
CA ARG A 228 -44.92 -13.44 37.86
C ARG A 228 -46.04 -12.37 37.91
N ARG A 229 -46.25 -11.63 36.84
CA ARG A 229 -47.36 -10.67 36.77
C ARG A 229 -48.72 -11.34 36.71
N GLU A 230 -48.83 -12.43 35.99
CA GLU A 230 -50.07 -13.22 35.92
C GLU A 230 -50.40 -13.85 37.29
N GLU A 231 -49.45 -14.42 38.01
CA GLU A 231 -49.60 -14.98 39.32
C GLU A 231 -50.05 -13.91 40.37
N THR A 232 -49.43 -12.70 40.31
CA THR A 232 -49.77 -11.61 41.23
C THR A 232 -51.14 -10.96 40.89
N GLY A 233 -51.53 -10.98 39.63
CA GLY A 233 -52.82 -10.48 39.15
C GLY A 233 -53.99 -11.35 39.53
N LEU A 234 -53.80 -12.68 39.63
CA LEU A 234 -54.81 -13.64 40.08
C LEU A 234 -55.09 -13.55 41.59
N ASP A 235 -54.08 -13.18 42.40
CA ASP A 235 -54.17 -13.09 43.85
C ASP A 235 -54.97 -11.80 44.35
N MET A 236 -55.11 -10.79 43.50
CA MET A 236 -55.84 -9.58 43.79
C MET A 236 -57.34 -9.69 43.42
N GLY A 237 -57.79 -10.78 42.81
CA GLY A 237 -59.21 -10.98 42.39
C GLY A 237 -60.10 -11.69 43.39
N ASP A 238 -59.54 -12.31 44.47
CA ASP A 238 -60.36 -13.16 45.40
C ASP A 238 -60.57 -12.58 46.83
N GLY A 239 -60.44 -11.29 47.00
CA GLY A 239 -60.54 -10.61 48.31
C GLY A 239 -61.65 -9.62 48.46
N SER A 240 -62.81 -9.79 47.81
CA SER A 240 -63.97 -8.97 48.05
C SER A 240 -65.32 -9.79 47.98
N GLY A 241 -65.64 -10.42 49.11
CA GLY A 241 -66.93 -11.00 49.36
C GLY A 241 -67.29 -10.79 50.80
#